data_aa78fbbf84d5ad32378056a60ac3fbdf
#
_entry.id   aa78fbbf84d5ad32378056a60ac3fbdf
#
_cell.length_a   1.000
_cell.length_b   1.000
_cell.length_c   1.000
_cell.angle_alpha   90.00
_cell.angle_beta   90.00
_cell.angle_gamma   90.00
#
_symmetry.space_group_name_H-M   'P 1'
#
loop_
_entity.id
_entity.type
_entity.pdbx_description
1 polymer ?
#
loop_
_entity_poly.entity_id
_entity_poly.type
_entity_poly.pdbx_seq_one_letter_code
_entity_poly.pdbx_strand_id
1 'polypeptide(L)'
;GNRQAIRLGADRRASIAKFEGTLLLAGPARPGAGFRAEAIVLNDSTSGMVGRAVWTDEHGDQAYSELRGEGTATGNRVEGTFVGGTGRYSGATGSYQFLWRFVLESEDGTVQGHSVGLTGRVRVGSRPVAPPAGASPP
;
A
#
# COMPACT_ATOMS: atom_id res chain seq x y z
N GLY A 1 6.78 2.84 -12.05
CA GLY A 1 5.99 4.03 -11.77
C GLY A 1 6.51 5.29 -12.43
N ASN A 2 5.78 6.35 -12.22
CA ASN A 2 6.11 7.68 -12.70
C ASN A 2 6.07 8.68 -11.56
N ARG A 3 6.98 9.64 -11.62
CA ARG A 3 7.15 10.66 -10.62
C ARG A 3 7.22 12.04 -11.25
N GLN A 4 6.59 13.00 -10.60
CA GLN A 4 6.71 14.42 -10.89
C GLN A 4 7.15 15.14 -9.62
N ALA A 5 8.07 16.08 -9.75
CA ALA A 5 8.67 16.75 -8.62
C ALA A 5 8.68 18.26 -8.81
N ILE A 6 8.60 18.96 -7.69
CA ILE A 6 8.78 20.40 -7.61
C ILE A 6 9.82 20.73 -6.54
N ARG A 7 10.49 21.84 -6.71
CA ARG A 7 11.41 22.37 -5.71
C ARG A 7 10.71 23.42 -4.87
N LEU A 8 10.96 23.35 -3.56
CA LEU A 8 10.48 24.31 -2.58
C LEU A 8 11.69 25.01 -1.98
N GLY A 9 12.46 25.69 -2.84
CA GLY A 9 13.73 26.31 -2.45
C GLY A 9 14.92 25.39 -2.71
N ALA A 10 16.08 25.75 -2.15
CA ALA A 10 17.33 25.05 -2.43
C ALA A 10 17.39 23.64 -1.81
N ASP A 11 16.78 23.44 -0.64
CA ASP A 11 16.96 22.26 0.17
C ASP A 11 15.71 21.41 0.33
N ARG A 12 14.61 21.78 -0.30
CA ARG A 12 13.36 21.06 -0.16
C ARG A 12 12.78 20.69 -1.52
N ARG A 13 12.31 19.49 -1.59
CA ARG A 13 11.71 18.93 -2.82
C ARG A 13 10.49 18.10 -2.43
N ALA A 14 9.42 18.28 -3.19
CA ALA A 14 8.24 17.43 -3.07
C ALA A 14 8.00 16.73 -4.39
N SER A 15 7.54 15.49 -4.33
CA SER A 15 7.20 14.71 -5.51
C SER A 15 5.94 13.93 -5.30
N ILE A 16 5.21 13.73 -6.38
CA ILE A 16 4.08 12.80 -6.42
C ILE A 16 4.44 11.67 -7.38
N ALA A 17 4.11 10.46 -7.01
CA ALA A 17 4.40 9.30 -7.85
C ALA A 17 3.21 8.34 -7.85
N LYS A 18 3.02 7.72 -9.00
CA LYS A 18 2.10 6.61 -9.16
C LYS A 18 2.91 5.34 -9.40
N PHE A 19 2.62 4.31 -8.62
CA PHE A 19 3.26 3.00 -8.76
C PHE A 19 2.23 1.94 -9.08
N GLU A 20 2.66 0.97 -9.86
CA GLU A 20 1.91 -0.25 -10.14
C GLU A 20 2.85 -1.44 -10.03
N GLY A 21 2.35 -2.54 -9.53
CA GLY A 21 3.14 -3.74 -9.40
C GLY A 21 2.31 -4.93 -8.98
N THR A 22 2.97 -6.04 -8.78
CA THR A 22 2.34 -7.26 -8.31
C THR A 22 2.95 -7.69 -6.98
N LEU A 23 2.11 -8.27 -6.13
CA LEU A 23 2.50 -8.83 -4.86
C LEU A 23 2.17 -10.31 -4.86
N LEU A 24 3.12 -11.12 -4.44
CA LEU A 24 2.90 -12.54 -4.17
C LEU A 24 3.11 -12.76 -2.68
N LEU A 25 2.06 -13.17 -2.01
CA LEU A 25 2.09 -13.40 -0.58
C LEU A 25 2.38 -14.87 -0.29
N ALA A 26 3.13 -15.10 0.76
CA ALA A 26 3.47 -16.43 1.24
C ALA A 26 2.88 -16.67 2.62
N GLY A 27 2.86 -17.93 3.03
CA GLY A 27 2.39 -18.32 4.35
C GLY A 27 0.98 -18.88 4.34
N PRO A 28 0.65 -19.69 5.36
CA PRO A 28 -0.64 -20.39 5.41
C PRO A 28 -1.80 -19.46 5.75
N ALA A 29 -1.54 -18.34 6.39
CA ALA A 29 -2.58 -17.42 6.82
C ALA A 29 -2.71 -16.20 5.91
N ARG A 30 -2.18 -16.28 4.70
CA ARG A 30 -2.26 -15.16 3.76
C ARG A 30 -3.70 -14.89 3.34
N PRO A 31 -4.11 -13.63 3.18
CA PRO A 31 -5.46 -13.28 2.75
C PRO A 31 -5.76 -13.65 1.29
N GLY A 32 -4.74 -13.78 0.48
CA GLY A 32 -4.80 -14.19 -0.91
C GLY A 32 -3.40 -14.48 -1.41
N ALA A 33 -3.27 -15.16 -2.54
CA ALA A 33 -1.96 -15.55 -3.08
C ALA A 33 -1.29 -14.39 -3.80
N GLY A 34 -2.02 -13.68 -4.65
CA GLY A 34 -1.47 -12.63 -5.48
C GLY A 34 -2.38 -11.44 -5.58
N PHE A 35 -1.76 -10.29 -5.73
CA PHE A 35 -2.47 -9.02 -5.88
C PHE A 35 -1.79 -8.16 -6.92
N ARG A 36 -2.57 -7.40 -7.64
CA ARG A 36 -2.07 -6.23 -8.35
C ARG A 36 -2.19 -5.06 -7.41
N ALA A 37 -1.11 -4.32 -7.25
CA ALA A 37 -1.05 -3.16 -6.38
C ALA A 37 -0.94 -1.89 -7.20
N GLU A 38 -1.67 -0.87 -6.79
CA GLU A 38 -1.55 0.48 -7.28
C GLU A 38 -1.40 1.42 -6.10
N ALA A 39 -0.54 2.39 -6.22
CA ALA A 39 -0.33 3.37 -5.15
C ALA A 39 -0.06 4.75 -5.72
N ILE A 40 -0.56 5.75 -5.01
CA ILE A 40 -0.22 7.15 -5.23
C ILE A 40 0.41 7.66 -3.96
N VAL A 41 1.58 8.27 -4.08
CA VAL A 41 2.34 8.77 -2.94
C VAL A 41 2.75 10.21 -3.17
N LEU A 42 2.74 10.97 -2.08
CA LEU A 42 3.34 12.30 -1.99
C LEU A 42 4.56 12.18 -1.08
N ASN A 43 5.72 12.47 -1.62
CA ASN A 43 6.96 12.44 -0.88
C ASN A 43 7.53 13.84 -0.76
N ASP A 44 7.82 14.24 0.45
CA ASP A 44 8.43 15.54 0.76
C ASP A 44 9.74 15.27 1.48
N SER A 45 10.82 15.85 1.00
CA SER A 45 12.15 15.63 1.58
C SER A 45 12.27 16.06 3.04
N THR A 46 11.33 16.88 3.51
CA THR A 46 11.31 17.35 4.90
C THR A 46 10.35 16.55 5.77
N SER A 47 9.14 16.29 5.29
CA SER A 47 8.08 15.70 6.11
C SER A 47 7.83 14.21 5.86
N GLY A 48 8.52 13.61 4.91
CA GLY A 48 8.37 12.19 4.61
C GLY A 48 7.32 11.91 3.55
N MET A 49 6.79 10.70 3.56
CA MET A 49 5.89 10.20 2.53
C MET A 49 4.53 9.83 3.11
N VAL A 50 3.49 10.21 2.40
CA VAL A 50 2.12 9.73 2.63
C VAL A 50 1.52 9.29 1.31
N GLY A 51 0.58 8.36 1.38
CA GLY A 51 -0.04 7.87 0.16
C GLY A 51 -1.26 7.00 0.41
N ARG A 52 -1.74 6.46 -0.69
CA ARG A 52 -2.89 5.53 -0.69
C ARG A 52 -2.58 4.39 -1.63
N ALA A 53 -3.02 3.19 -1.29
CA ALA A 53 -2.82 2.02 -2.11
C ALA A 53 -4.08 1.18 -2.23
N VAL A 54 -4.20 0.53 -3.37
CA VAL A 54 -5.26 -0.43 -3.65
C VAL A 54 -4.62 -1.74 -4.09
N TRP A 55 -4.95 -2.82 -3.40
CA TRP A 55 -4.56 -4.18 -3.80
C TRP A 55 -5.80 -4.87 -4.36
N THR A 56 -5.68 -5.40 -5.56
CA THR A 56 -6.77 -6.12 -6.23
C THR A 56 -6.35 -7.56 -6.42
N ASP A 57 -7.18 -8.50 -5.95
CA ASP A 57 -6.89 -9.92 -6.10
C ASP A 57 -7.38 -10.48 -7.44
N GLU A 58 -7.18 -11.78 -7.64
CA GLU A 58 -7.58 -12.47 -8.87
C GLU A 58 -9.08 -12.47 -9.14
N HIS A 59 -9.89 -12.24 -8.11
CA HIS A 59 -11.35 -12.17 -8.23
C HIS A 59 -11.86 -10.76 -8.41
N GLY A 60 -10.97 -9.76 -8.41
CA GLY A 60 -11.36 -8.37 -8.49
C GLY A 60 -11.73 -7.73 -7.15
N ASP A 61 -11.61 -8.46 -6.05
CA ASP A 61 -11.83 -7.90 -4.73
C ASP A 61 -10.64 -7.04 -4.32
N GLN A 62 -10.92 -5.93 -3.64
CA GLN A 62 -9.93 -4.92 -3.36
C GLN A 62 -9.75 -4.70 -1.86
N ALA A 63 -8.51 -4.40 -1.48
CA ALA A 63 -8.16 -3.93 -0.16
C ALA A 63 -7.55 -2.53 -0.27
N TYR A 64 -7.99 -1.63 0.57
CA TYR A 64 -7.54 -0.24 0.57
C TYR A 64 -6.66 0.04 1.76
N SER A 65 -5.60 0.80 1.55
CA SER A 65 -4.72 1.18 2.65
C SER A 65 -4.24 2.63 2.51
N GLU A 66 -3.90 3.18 3.66
CA GLU A 66 -3.19 4.44 3.77
C GLU A 66 -1.72 4.13 4.00
N LEU A 67 -0.85 4.87 3.34
CA LEU A 67 0.59 4.69 3.40
C LEU A 67 1.26 5.84 4.12
N ARG A 68 2.29 5.50 4.88
CA ARG A 68 3.19 6.45 5.50
C ARG A 68 4.61 5.92 5.39
N GLY A 69 5.55 6.79 5.12
CA GLY A 69 6.92 6.37 4.96
C GLY A 69 7.93 7.41 5.36
N GLU A 70 9.15 6.92 5.55
CA GLU A 70 10.31 7.75 5.85
C GLU A 70 11.51 7.25 5.06
N GLY A 71 12.40 8.18 4.72
CA GLY A 71 13.64 7.84 4.04
C GLY A 71 14.60 7.08 4.95
N THR A 72 15.30 6.13 4.38
CA THR A 72 16.41 5.42 5.01
C THR A 72 17.64 5.56 4.14
N ALA A 73 18.79 5.06 4.60
CA ALA A 73 20.02 5.08 3.83
C ALA A 73 19.93 4.31 2.51
N THR A 74 19.02 3.34 2.42
CA THR A 74 18.94 2.43 1.26
C THR A 74 17.59 2.49 0.54
N GLY A 75 16.71 3.38 0.93
CA GLY A 75 15.38 3.52 0.32
C GLY A 75 14.40 4.15 1.28
N ASN A 76 13.17 3.66 1.27
CA ASN A 76 12.11 4.16 2.16
C ASN A 76 11.52 3.01 2.96
N ARG A 77 11.31 3.25 4.24
CA ARG A 77 10.50 2.38 5.07
C ARG A 77 9.04 2.82 4.92
N VAL A 78 8.20 1.89 4.53
CA VAL A 78 6.78 2.17 4.28
C VAL A 78 5.93 1.34 5.22
N GLU A 79 4.95 1.99 5.83
CA GLU A 79 3.91 1.35 6.62
C GLU A 79 2.57 1.61 5.95
N GLY A 80 1.78 0.55 5.78
CA GLY A 80 0.42 0.62 5.28
C GLY A 80 -0.57 0.23 6.35
N THR A 81 -1.68 0.95 6.43
CA THR A 81 -2.78 0.65 7.34
C THR A 81 -4.01 0.39 6.52
N PHE A 82 -4.61 -0.79 6.67
CA PHE A 82 -5.84 -1.11 5.96
C PHE A 82 -7.01 -0.30 6.50
N VAL A 83 -7.77 0.26 5.58
CA VAL A 83 -8.90 1.14 5.92
C VAL A 83 -10.22 0.64 5.31
N GLY A 84 -10.21 -0.54 4.73
CA GLY A 84 -11.39 -1.13 4.14
C GLY A 84 -11.09 -1.92 2.89
N GLY A 85 -12.13 -2.26 2.17
CA GLY A 85 -12.02 -3.00 0.94
C GLY A 85 -13.38 -3.38 0.37
N THR A 86 -13.37 -4.22 -0.63
CA THR A 86 -14.56 -4.75 -1.26
C THR A 86 -14.57 -6.27 -1.19
N GLY A 87 -15.73 -6.87 -1.39
CA GLY A 87 -15.88 -8.31 -1.40
C GLY A 87 -15.31 -8.96 -0.15
N ARG A 88 -14.39 -9.90 -0.33
CA ARG A 88 -13.78 -10.61 0.79
C ARG A 88 -12.91 -9.73 1.71
N TYR A 89 -12.59 -8.53 1.28
CA TYR A 89 -11.80 -7.58 2.07
C TYR A 89 -12.63 -6.46 2.68
N SER A 90 -13.95 -6.58 2.63
CA SER A 90 -14.83 -5.60 3.27
C SER A 90 -14.50 -5.49 4.75
N GLY A 91 -14.33 -4.27 5.23
CA GLY A 91 -13.98 -4.02 6.62
C GLY A 91 -12.55 -4.40 6.99
N ALA A 92 -11.67 -4.59 6.02
CA ALA A 92 -10.29 -4.94 6.29
C ALA A 92 -9.62 -3.94 7.23
N THR A 93 -8.93 -4.46 8.23
CA THR A 93 -8.13 -3.70 9.20
C THR A 93 -6.78 -4.37 9.37
N GLY A 94 -5.87 -3.68 10.02
CA GLY A 94 -4.52 -4.17 10.22
C GLY A 94 -3.49 -3.33 9.51
N SER A 95 -2.27 -3.80 9.50
CA SER A 95 -1.16 -3.04 8.93
C SER A 95 -0.12 -3.97 8.32
N TYR A 96 0.70 -3.40 7.47
CA TYR A 96 1.85 -4.05 6.88
C TYR A 96 3.00 -3.07 6.77
N GLN A 97 4.19 -3.59 6.55
CA GLN A 97 5.39 -2.79 6.38
C GLN A 97 6.34 -3.44 5.40
N PHE A 98 7.12 -2.64 4.73
CA PHE A 98 8.16 -3.09 3.83
C PHE A 98 9.21 -1.99 3.65
N LEU A 99 10.34 -2.37 3.07
CA LEU A 99 11.33 -1.44 2.56
C LEU A 99 11.14 -1.30 1.06
N TRP A 100 11.05 -0.07 0.60
CA TRP A 100 11.07 0.24 -0.82
C TRP A 100 12.50 0.58 -1.23
N ARG A 101 13.01 -0.14 -2.22
CA ARG A 101 14.34 0.11 -2.78
C ARG A 101 14.23 0.51 -4.22
N PHE A 102 14.80 1.63 -4.57
CA PHE A 102 14.88 2.07 -5.95
C PHE A 102 15.88 1.21 -6.71
N VAL A 103 15.48 0.81 -7.90
CA VAL A 103 16.34 0.16 -8.88
C VAL A 103 16.75 1.15 -9.95
N LEU A 104 15.82 2.00 -10.36
CA LEU A 104 16.03 2.99 -11.42
C LEU A 104 15.20 4.24 -11.14
N GLU A 105 15.84 5.38 -11.29
CA GLU A 105 15.17 6.67 -11.35
C GLU A 105 15.67 7.38 -12.61
N SER A 106 14.80 7.61 -13.57
CA SER A 106 15.13 8.28 -14.83
C SER A 106 14.77 9.76 -14.79
N GLU A 107 15.46 10.54 -15.60
CA GLU A 107 15.18 11.98 -15.70
C GLU A 107 13.77 12.25 -16.24
N ASP A 108 13.23 11.33 -17.02
CA ASP A 108 11.86 11.46 -17.56
C ASP A 108 10.77 11.19 -16.52
N GLY A 109 11.14 10.89 -15.29
CA GLY A 109 10.20 10.59 -14.23
C GLY A 109 9.90 9.12 -14.02
N THR A 110 10.43 8.23 -14.86
CA THR A 110 10.26 6.78 -14.67
C THR A 110 10.99 6.33 -13.42
N VAL A 111 10.31 5.55 -12.60
CA VAL A 111 10.84 5.02 -11.34
C VAL A 111 10.52 3.54 -11.27
N GLN A 112 11.53 2.73 -10.95
CA GLN A 112 11.36 1.30 -10.72
C GLN A 112 12.01 0.92 -9.41
N GLY A 113 11.41 -0.04 -8.72
CA GLY A 113 11.96 -0.51 -7.47
C GLY A 113 11.32 -1.80 -7.00
N HIS A 114 11.75 -2.24 -5.84
CA HIS A 114 11.25 -3.44 -5.18
C HIS A 114 10.78 -3.15 -3.78
N SER A 115 9.67 -3.76 -3.41
CA SER A 115 9.26 -3.90 -2.02
C SER A 115 9.95 -5.13 -1.44
N VAL A 116 10.69 -4.94 -0.37
CA VAL A 116 11.49 -5.99 0.25
C VAL A 116 11.00 -6.21 1.67
N GLY A 117 10.87 -7.48 2.05
CA GLY A 117 10.53 -7.83 3.42
C GLY A 117 9.11 -7.44 3.82
N LEU A 118 8.17 -7.56 2.89
CA LEU A 118 6.77 -7.28 3.19
C LEU A 118 6.26 -8.22 4.26
N THR A 119 5.84 -7.66 5.37
CA THR A 119 5.23 -8.38 6.48
C THR A 119 4.06 -7.58 7.03
N GLY A 120 3.10 -8.27 7.61
CA GLY A 120 1.98 -7.59 8.21
C GLY A 120 0.90 -8.52 8.69
N ARG A 121 -0.17 -7.92 9.14
CA ARG A 121 -1.37 -8.61 9.58
C ARG A 121 -2.58 -7.89 9.04
N VAL A 122 -3.53 -8.66 8.58
CA VAL A 122 -4.82 -8.15 8.11
C VAL A 122 -5.93 -8.96 8.76
N ARG A 123 -6.95 -8.27 9.17
CA ARG A 123 -8.19 -8.89 9.61
C ARG A 123 -9.25 -8.59 8.56
N VAL A 124 -9.76 -9.64 7.93
CA VAL A 124 -10.81 -9.55 6.92
C VAL A 124 -12.01 -10.34 7.39
N GLY A 125 -13.17 -10.02 6.87
CA GLY A 125 -14.40 -10.69 7.25
C GLY A 125 -14.73 -10.55 8.73
N SER A 126 -14.22 -9.51 9.37
CA SER A 126 -14.51 -9.24 10.77
C SER A 126 -15.91 -8.72 11.00
N ARG A 127 -16.65 -8.51 9.94
CA ARG A 127 -18.08 -8.27 10.16
C ARG A 127 -18.61 -9.42 10.98
N PRO A 128 -19.46 -9.15 11.95
CA PRO A 128 -20.11 -10.18 12.71
C PRO A 128 -20.68 -11.18 11.71
N VAL A 129 -20.54 -12.43 12.02
CA VAL A 129 -21.31 -13.45 11.33
C VAL A 129 -22.71 -12.90 11.22
N ALA A 130 -23.21 -12.84 10.00
CA ALA A 130 -24.56 -12.36 9.78
C ALA A 130 -25.45 -13.03 10.81
N PRO A 131 -26.18 -12.28 11.60
CA PRO A 131 -27.06 -12.90 12.59
C PRO A 131 -27.96 -13.88 11.85
N PRO A 132 -28.31 -14.98 12.47
CA PRO A 132 -29.29 -15.87 11.91
C PRO A 132 -30.48 -15.06 11.42
N ALA A 133 -31.11 -15.51 10.37
CA ALA A 133 -32.18 -14.76 9.75
C ALA A 133 -33.29 -14.35 10.73
N GLY A 134 -33.49 -15.08 11.77
CA GLY A 134 -34.45 -14.73 12.80
C GLY A 134 -33.89 -13.76 13.84
N ALA A 135 -32.61 -13.60 13.87
CA ALA A 135 -32.00 -12.62 14.74
C ALA A 135 -32.04 -11.29 14.04
N SER A 136 -32.50 -10.32 14.69
CA SER A 136 -32.43 -9.00 14.19
C SER A 136 -31.00 -8.75 13.70
N PRO A 137 -30.81 -8.37 12.46
CA PRO A 137 -29.52 -7.87 12.07
C PRO A 137 -29.17 -6.76 13.03
N PRO A 138 -28.07 -6.84 13.63
CA PRO A 138 -27.68 -5.78 14.54
C PRO A 138 -27.57 -4.47 13.82
#